data_abb9e3bc7a58fdeb5a71161f08dccc46
#
_entry.id   abb9e3bc7a58fdeb5a71161f08dccc46
#
_cell.length_a   1.000
_cell.length_b   1.000
_cell.length_c   1.000
_cell.angle_alpha   90.00
_cell.angle_beta   90.00
_cell.angle_gamma   90.00
#
_symmetry.space_group_name_H-M   'P 1'
#
loop_
_entity.id
_entity.type
_entity.pdbx_description
1 polymer ?
#
loop_
_entity_poly.entity_id
_entity_poly.type
_entity_poly.pdbx_seq_one_letter_code
_entity_poly.pdbx_strand_id
1 'polypeptide(L)'
;MGAAWNGARRAVAALVLLLTLGACSPQPTTNPPAAASPSTPAQPPATRTASPSASPSSTRTGTPAPSRTPTSRPVLASDGKPREARLSIPALGLEWLRVRHYRGSPDDGRGSRIQNGGIAASPYGPEGGTGVGGIGNYFITGHRTTSTRPFAQLPRLRKGAEVQLVAGGRRYTYKIVATRRTSFRSPRSLAQQSAGVPGRVGAKPTKAMITLSTCRTPEDRAEGNYWSDRFGNPEHRIDKIGELVSIRAA
;
A
#
# COMPACT_ATOMS: atom_id res chain seq x y z
N MET A 1 4.07 -34.04 61.65
CA MET A 1 4.08 -32.66 62.16
C MET A 1 3.42 -31.81 61.09
N GLY A 2 2.17 -31.40 61.35
CA GLY A 2 1.35 -30.65 60.44
C GLY A 2 1.54 -29.15 60.63
N ALA A 3 1.37 -28.40 59.55
CA ALA A 3 1.05 -26.99 59.65
C ALA A 3 -0.03 -26.68 58.58
N ALA A 4 -1.21 -26.45 59.08
CA ALA A 4 -2.36 -25.96 58.34
C ALA A 4 -2.16 -24.46 58.09
N TRP A 5 -2.47 -23.96 56.89
CA TRP A 5 -2.55 -22.55 56.60
C TRP A 5 -3.97 -22.17 56.22
N ASN A 6 -4.55 -21.33 57.07
CA ASN A 6 -5.91 -20.83 57.02
C ASN A 6 -6.15 -19.87 55.89
N GLY A 7 -7.25 -20.06 55.18
CA GLY A 7 -7.79 -19.16 54.17
C GLY A 7 -8.39 -17.88 54.79
N ALA A 8 -8.07 -16.74 54.23
CA ALA A 8 -8.78 -15.49 54.44
C ALA A 8 -9.69 -15.18 53.26
N ARG A 9 -10.98 -15.37 53.44
CA ARG A 9 -12.04 -14.91 52.52
C ARG A 9 -12.18 -13.40 52.66
N ARG A 10 -11.89 -12.68 51.60
CA ARG A 10 -12.26 -11.25 51.49
C ARG A 10 -13.54 -11.13 50.67
N ALA A 11 -14.61 -10.71 51.32
CA ALA A 11 -15.87 -10.30 50.70
C ALA A 11 -15.66 -9.01 49.92
N VAL A 12 -16.04 -8.97 48.66
CA VAL A 12 -16.13 -7.74 47.87
C VAL A 12 -17.58 -7.31 47.83
N ALA A 13 -17.86 -6.16 48.44
CA ALA A 13 -19.17 -5.52 48.43
C ALA A 13 -19.50 -5.00 47.02
N ALA A 14 -20.64 -5.40 46.49
CA ALA A 14 -21.19 -4.86 45.25
C ALA A 14 -21.84 -3.51 45.51
N LEU A 15 -21.30 -2.46 44.92
CA LEU A 15 -21.91 -1.13 44.88
C LEU A 15 -22.82 -1.03 43.65
N VAL A 16 -24.13 -1.06 43.87
CA VAL A 16 -25.14 -0.85 42.81
C VAL A 16 -25.28 0.66 42.62
N LEU A 17 -24.85 1.17 41.46
CA LEU A 17 -25.06 2.55 41.04
C LEU A 17 -26.27 2.61 40.12
N LEU A 18 -27.39 3.16 40.61
CA LEU A 18 -28.58 3.49 39.79
C LEU A 18 -28.26 4.70 38.92
N LEU A 19 -28.23 4.48 37.60
CA LEU A 19 -28.19 5.56 36.61
C LEU A 19 -29.59 5.79 36.04
N THR A 20 -30.09 6.99 36.24
CA THR A 20 -31.35 7.52 35.74
C THR A 20 -31.36 7.65 34.21
N LEU A 21 -32.40 7.12 33.61
CA LEU A 21 -32.73 7.24 32.18
C LEU A 21 -33.18 8.67 31.85
N GLY A 22 -32.34 9.43 31.17
CA GLY A 22 -32.73 10.67 30.53
C GLY A 22 -33.24 10.37 29.11
N ALA A 23 -34.53 10.52 28.89
CA ALA A 23 -35.17 10.43 27.60
C ALA A 23 -34.83 11.67 26.77
N CYS A 24 -34.09 11.53 25.67
CA CYS A 24 -33.96 12.54 24.64
C CYS A 24 -34.90 12.21 23.48
N SER A 25 -35.89 13.04 23.26
CA SER A 25 -36.82 13.01 22.13
C SER A 25 -36.09 13.32 20.81
N PRO A 26 -36.43 12.66 19.69
CA PRO A 26 -35.89 13.04 18.39
C PRO A 26 -36.60 14.30 17.84
N GLN A 27 -35.82 15.30 17.42
CA GLN A 27 -36.29 16.41 16.66
C GLN A 27 -36.46 16.03 15.18
N PRO A 28 -37.55 16.49 14.50
CA PRO A 28 -37.69 16.28 13.08
C PRO A 28 -36.79 17.24 12.29
N THR A 29 -35.91 16.72 11.47
CA THR A 29 -35.15 17.50 10.49
C THR A 29 -36.01 17.75 9.27
N THR A 30 -36.37 19.01 9.08
CA THR A 30 -36.98 19.51 7.83
C THR A 30 -35.91 19.63 6.75
N ASN A 31 -36.07 18.90 5.65
CA ASN A 31 -35.27 19.05 4.45
C ASN A 31 -35.63 20.37 3.72
N PRO A 32 -34.64 21.15 3.25
CA PRO A 32 -34.91 22.25 2.32
C PRO A 32 -35.15 21.71 0.91
N PRO A 33 -35.97 22.41 0.09
CA PRO A 33 -36.33 21.98 -1.25
C PRO A 33 -35.15 22.10 -2.22
N ALA A 34 -35.08 21.16 -3.18
CA ALA A 34 -34.12 21.12 -4.25
C ALA A 34 -34.19 22.37 -5.15
N ALA A 35 -33.06 23.03 -5.32
CA ALA A 35 -32.90 24.11 -6.28
C ALA A 35 -32.80 23.53 -7.71
N ALA A 36 -33.62 24.09 -8.61
CA ALA A 36 -33.64 23.74 -10.01
C ALA A 36 -32.36 24.17 -10.73
N SER A 37 -31.85 23.28 -11.59
CA SER A 37 -30.73 23.54 -12.49
C SER A 37 -31.14 24.52 -13.60
N PRO A 38 -30.31 25.51 -13.96
CA PRO A 38 -30.55 26.34 -15.13
C PRO A 38 -30.14 25.61 -16.42
N SER A 39 -31.01 25.66 -17.41
CA SER A 39 -30.84 25.15 -18.76
C SER A 39 -29.77 25.94 -19.53
N THR A 40 -28.88 25.25 -20.19
CA THR A 40 -27.87 25.80 -21.11
C THR A 40 -28.53 26.26 -22.43
N PRO A 41 -28.25 27.47 -22.95
CA PRO A 41 -28.67 27.86 -24.28
C PRO A 41 -27.86 27.20 -25.39
N ALA A 42 -28.52 26.79 -26.45
CA ALA A 42 -27.96 26.23 -27.66
C ALA A 42 -27.14 27.25 -28.44
N GLN A 43 -25.97 26.81 -28.92
CA GLN A 43 -25.08 27.55 -29.78
C GLN A 43 -25.46 27.32 -31.26
N PRO A 44 -25.51 28.37 -32.11
CA PRO A 44 -25.83 28.22 -33.53
C PRO A 44 -24.66 27.69 -34.35
N PRO A 45 -24.94 27.12 -35.56
CA PRO A 45 -23.92 26.46 -36.37
C PRO A 45 -23.02 27.45 -37.11
N ALA A 46 -21.72 27.18 -37.07
CA ALA A 46 -20.70 27.93 -37.82
C ALA A 46 -20.70 27.52 -39.28
N THR A 47 -20.79 28.52 -40.12
CA THR A 47 -20.72 28.49 -41.59
C THR A 47 -19.32 28.12 -42.07
N ARG A 48 -19.27 27.16 -43.00
CA ARG A 48 -18.05 26.84 -43.77
C ARG A 48 -17.78 27.95 -44.77
N THR A 49 -16.54 28.41 -44.83
CA THR A 49 -16.04 29.12 -46.01
C THR A 49 -14.82 28.38 -46.55
N ALA A 50 -14.88 28.09 -47.82
CA ALA A 50 -13.89 27.33 -48.57
C ALA A 50 -12.66 28.15 -48.97
N SER A 51 -11.54 27.47 -49.04
CA SER A 51 -10.36 27.49 -49.90
C SER A 51 -10.22 28.66 -50.91
N PRO A 52 -9.01 29.03 -51.43
CA PRO A 52 -8.12 28.05 -52.12
C PRO A 52 -6.59 28.30 -52.06
N SER A 53 -5.91 27.22 -52.38
CA SER A 53 -4.78 27.16 -53.36
C SER A 53 -3.44 27.86 -53.06
N ALA A 54 -2.39 27.12 -52.97
CA ALA A 54 -1.33 26.94 -53.97
C ALA A 54 -0.07 26.31 -53.37
N SER A 55 0.38 25.24 -53.96
CA SER A 55 1.77 24.71 -53.88
C SER A 55 2.83 25.74 -54.31
N PRO A 56 4.14 25.56 -53.94
CA PRO A 56 4.85 24.47 -54.63
C PRO A 56 5.79 23.62 -53.77
N SER A 57 6.00 22.43 -54.27
CA SER A 57 7.03 21.44 -53.99
C SER A 57 8.43 22.06 -53.74
N SER A 58 9.06 21.58 -52.66
CA SER A 58 10.51 21.48 -52.58
C SER A 58 10.87 20.10 -52.08
N THR A 59 11.14 19.22 -52.99
CA THR A 59 11.71 17.90 -52.77
C THR A 59 13.12 18.09 -52.19
N ARG A 60 13.27 17.94 -50.90
CA ARG A 60 14.60 17.78 -50.31
C ARG A 60 14.75 16.34 -49.90
N THR A 61 15.45 15.56 -50.78
CA THR A 61 15.93 14.23 -50.52
C THR A 61 16.87 14.26 -49.33
N GLY A 62 16.34 14.08 -48.14
CA GLY A 62 17.13 13.90 -46.92
C GLY A 62 17.47 12.43 -46.75
N THR A 63 18.74 12.10 -46.87
CA THR A 63 19.30 10.81 -46.45
C THR A 63 18.81 10.46 -45.05
N PRO A 64 18.22 9.27 -44.82
CA PRO A 64 17.79 8.85 -43.49
C PRO A 64 19.01 8.79 -42.58
N ALA A 65 19.02 9.60 -41.50
CA ALA A 65 20.00 9.46 -40.45
C ALA A 65 19.87 8.07 -39.83
N PRO A 66 20.98 7.37 -39.51
CA PRO A 66 20.93 6.05 -38.92
C PRO A 66 20.15 6.12 -37.60
N SER A 67 19.04 5.38 -37.56
CA SER A 67 18.21 5.21 -36.36
C SER A 67 19.10 4.61 -35.27
N ARG A 68 19.47 5.42 -34.28
CA ARG A 68 20.19 4.93 -33.10
C ARG A 68 19.25 3.99 -32.35
N THR A 69 19.44 2.70 -32.52
CA THR A 69 18.85 1.68 -31.65
C THR A 69 19.19 2.06 -30.21
N PRO A 70 18.19 2.24 -29.33
CA PRO A 70 18.48 2.56 -27.93
C PRO A 70 19.26 1.38 -27.36
N THR A 71 20.55 1.57 -27.10
CA THR A 71 21.38 0.61 -26.40
C THR A 71 20.76 0.43 -25.01
N SER A 72 20.05 -0.66 -24.77
CA SER A 72 19.51 -1.01 -23.49
C SER A 72 20.69 -1.14 -22.51
N ARG A 73 20.82 -0.18 -21.58
CA ARG A 73 21.80 -0.28 -20.50
C ARG A 73 21.54 -1.62 -19.79
N PRO A 74 22.59 -2.40 -19.52
CA PRO A 74 22.44 -3.67 -18.84
C PRO A 74 21.69 -3.45 -17.52
N VAL A 75 20.59 -4.18 -17.35
CA VAL A 75 19.84 -4.17 -16.08
C VAL A 75 20.75 -4.85 -15.06
N LEU A 76 21.20 -4.10 -14.06
CA LEU A 76 22.04 -4.64 -12.99
C LEU A 76 21.23 -5.69 -12.23
N ALA A 77 21.77 -6.88 -12.07
CA ALA A 77 21.14 -7.93 -11.28
C ALA A 77 21.18 -7.59 -9.78
N SER A 78 20.11 -7.89 -9.05
CA SER A 78 20.11 -7.87 -7.58
C SER A 78 20.53 -9.24 -7.05
N ASP A 79 21.24 -9.26 -5.90
CA ASP A 79 21.52 -10.48 -5.17
C ASP A 79 20.36 -10.96 -4.28
N GLY A 80 19.29 -10.16 -4.19
CA GLY A 80 18.09 -10.47 -3.38
C GLY A 80 18.34 -10.54 -1.88
N LYS A 81 19.51 -10.12 -1.38
CA LYS A 81 19.81 -10.16 0.04
C LYS A 81 19.08 -9.08 0.82
N PRO A 82 18.59 -9.40 2.03
CA PRO A 82 17.95 -8.41 2.90
C PRO A 82 18.94 -7.30 3.30
N ARG A 83 18.48 -6.05 3.19
CA ARG A 83 19.27 -4.87 3.59
C ARG A 83 18.37 -3.66 3.86
N GLU A 84 18.91 -2.69 4.61
CA GLU A 84 18.25 -1.39 4.80
C GLU A 84 18.02 -0.72 3.45
N ALA A 85 16.88 -0.04 3.32
CA ALA A 85 16.54 0.70 2.12
C ALA A 85 15.90 2.05 2.45
N ARG A 86 15.84 2.93 1.44
CA ARG A 86 15.07 4.16 1.45
C ARG A 86 14.00 4.06 0.37
N LEU A 87 12.75 4.22 0.79
CA LEU A 87 11.57 4.13 -0.08
C LEU A 87 11.07 5.52 -0.44
N SER A 88 10.82 5.74 -1.71
CA SER A 88 10.14 6.93 -2.23
C SER A 88 9.00 6.54 -3.15
N ILE A 89 7.86 7.23 -3.03
CA ILE A 89 6.67 7.06 -3.87
C ILE A 89 6.23 8.45 -4.32
N PRO A 90 6.76 8.96 -5.45
CA PRO A 90 6.52 10.35 -5.89
C PRO A 90 5.03 10.69 -6.01
N ALA A 91 4.21 9.74 -6.53
CA ALA A 91 2.77 9.92 -6.66
C ALA A 91 2.01 10.16 -5.33
N LEU A 92 2.66 9.91 -4.19
CA LEU A 92 2.10 10.12 -2.85
C LEU A 92 2.86 11.20 -2.06
N GLY A 93 3.87 11.84 -2.63
CA GLY A 93 4.75 12.75 -1.92
C GLY A 93 5.55 12.08 -0.79
N LEU A 94 5.71 10.75 -0.84
CA LEU A 94 6.49 10.01 0.13
C LEU A 94 7.95 9.95 -0.33
N GLU A 95 8.85 10.50 0.49
CA GLU A 95 10.26 10.56 0.16
C GLU A 95 11.12 10.01 1.29
N TRP A 96 12.15 9.23 0.90
CA TRP A 96 13.23 8.76 1.76
C TRP A 96 12.77 8.03 3.03
N LEU A 97 11.57 7.41 3.06
CA LEU A 97 11.12 6.59 4.18
C LEU A 97 12.11 5.45 4.41
N ARG A 98 12.62 5.37 5.63
CA ARG A 98 13.50 4.28 6.02
C ARG A 98 12.74 2.96 6.07
N VAL A 99 13.32 1.91 5.46
CA VAL A 99 12.82 0.53 5.49
C VAL A 99 13.83 -0.35 6.18
N ARG A 100 13.44 -0.92 7.32
CA ARG A 100 14.28 -1.84 8.10
C ARG A 100 13.91 -3.28 7.79
N HIS A 101 14.90 -4.07 7.39
CA HIS A 101 14.71 -5.52 7.24
C HIS A 101 14.76 -6.23 8.59
N TYR A 102 14.04 -7.33 8.71
CA TYR A 102 14.07 -8.21 9.89
C TYR A 102 13.66 -9.63 9.51
N ARG A 103 14.16 -10.62 10.25
CA ARG A 103 13.74 -12.02 10.05
C ARG A 103 12.40 -12.24 10.75
N GLY A 104 11.38 -12.69 10.01
CA GLY A 104 10.03 -12.90 10.52
C GLY A 104 8.98 -12.91 9.43
N SER A 105 7.72 -12.76 9.82
CA SER A 105 6.56 -12.69 8.93
C SER A 105 5.97 -11.27 8.88
N PRO A 106 5.18 -10.94 7.85
CA PRO A 106 4.51 -9.65 7.77
C PRO A 106 3.66 -9.37 9.02
N ASP A 107 3.85 -8.18 9.61
CA ASP A 107 3.08 -7.68 10.74
C ASP A 107 3.13 -8.53 12.04
N ASP A 108 4.17 -9.33 12.21
CA ASP A 108 4.45 -9.95 13.50
C ASP A 108 4.84 -8.90 14.57
N GLY A 109 5.00 -9.35 15.82
CA GLY A 109 5.34 -8.44 16.92
C GLY A 109 6.67 -7.69 16.74
N ARG A 110 7.63 -8.24 15.94
CA ARG A 110 8.89 -7.58 15.62
C ARG A 110 8.69 -6.51 14.55
N GLY A 111 7.97 -6.83 13.50
CA GLY A 111 7.58 -5.88 12.46
C GLY A 111 6.78 -4.72 13.02
N SER A 112 5.80 -4.99 13.90
CA SER A 112 5.00 -3.97 14.56
C SER A 112 5.86 -3.01 15.40
N ARG A 113 6.85 -3.50 16.16
CA ARG A 113 7.78 -2.63 16.91
C ARG A 113 8.62 -1.73 16.01
N ILE A 114 9.07 -2.24 14.85
CA ILE A 114 9.80 -1.42 13.87
C ILE A 114 8.90 -0.30 13.33
N GLN A 115 7.66 -0.61 12.97
CA GLN A 115 6.68 0.34 12.46
C GLN A 115 6.30 1.40 13.52
N ASN A 116 6.20 1.01 14.80
CA ASN A 116 5.97 1.93 15.92
C ASN A 116 7.09 2.97 16.06
N GLY A 117 8.30 2.65 15.63
CA GLY A 117 9.42 3.60 15.50
C GLY A 117 9.30 4.59 14.32
N GLY A 118 8.17 4.62 13.62
CA GLY A 118 7.91 5.60 12.56
C GLY A 118 8.53 5.28 11.20
N ILE A 119 9.03 4.06 11.01
CA ILE A 119 9.67 3.59 9.76
C ILE A 119 8.91 2.38 9.20
N ALA A 120 9.19 2.01 7.98
CA ALA A 120 8.63 0.80 7.39
C ALA A 120 9.45 -0.45 7.76
N ALA A 121 8.79 -1.60 7.81
CA ALA A 121 9.39 -2.89 8.13
C ALA A 121 9.36 -3.82 6.91
N SER A 122 10.43 -4.60 6.71
CA SER A 122 10.52 -5.58 5.62
C SER A 122 10.92 -6.95 6.17
N PRO A 123 9.97 -7.89 6.29
CA PRO A 123 10.27 -9.25 6.75
C PRO A 123 11.02 -10.04 5.67
N TYR A 124 11.92 -10.91 6.10
CA TYR A 124 12.59 -11.87 5.23
C TYR A 124 12.69 -13.25 5.87
N GLY A 125 13.01 -14.26 5.06
CA GLY A 125 13.14 -15.66 5.49
C GLY A 125 11.96 -16.52 5.03
N PRO A 126 11.79 -17.72 5.60
CA PRO A 126 10.78 -18.68 5.15
C PRO A 126 9.35 -18.15 5.17
N GLU A 127 9.02 -17.32 6.17
CA GLU A 127 7.70 -16.69 6.35
C GLU A 127 7.65 -15.23 5.90
N GLY A 128 8.78 -14.68 5.50
CA GLY A 128 8.92 -13.31 5.01
C GLY A 128 9.02 -13.26 3.50
N GLY A 129 9.68 -12.21 3.01
CA GLY A 129 9.94 -12.05 1.58
C GLY A 129 11.40 -12.23 1.21
N THR A 130 11.73 -11.82 -0.01
CA THR A 130 13.10 -11.65 -0.48
C THR A 130 13.66 -10.28 -0.08
N GLY A 131 14.93 -10.01 -0.38
CA GLY A 131 15.49 -8.65 -0.32
C GLY A 131 15.12 -7.85 -1.57
N VAL A 132 15.44 -6.55 -1.54
CA VAL A 132 15.10 -5.62 -2.62
C VAL A 132 15.69 -6.06 -3.96
N GLY A 133 14.85 -6.12 -4.99
CA GLY A 133 15.21 -6.55 -6.34
C GLY A 133 15.43 -8.06 -6.51
N GLY A 134 15.28 -8.86 -5.45
CA GLY A 134 15.35 -10.32 -5.53
C GLY A 134 14.15 -10.93 -6.23
N ILE A 135 14.38 -12.07 -6.91
CA ILE A 135 13.29 -12.84 -7.52
C ILE A 135 12.36 -13.33 -6.40
N GLY A 136 11.08 -13.02 -6.52
CA GLY A 136 10.08 -13.27 -5.50
C GLY A 136 9.42 -11.98 -5.00
N ASN A 137 8.86 -12.02 -3.80
CA ASN A 137 8.10 -10.92 -3.22
C ASN A 137 8.93 -10.17 -2.17
N TYR A 138 9.39 -8.97 -2.49
CA TYR A 138 9.95 -8.04 -1.52
C TYR A 138 8.81 -7.35 -0.77
N PHE A 139 8.65 -7.67 0.52
CA PHE A 139 7.52 -7.24 1.31
C PHE A 139 7.86 -6.03 2.19
N ILE A 140 7.01 -5.01 2.20
CA ILE A 140 7.16 -3.82 3.05
C ILE A 140 5.84 -3.52 3.73
N THR A 141 5.87 -3.40 5.05
CA THR A 141 4.73 -2.99 5.86
C THR A 141 4.96 -1.62 6.49
N GLY A 142 3.90 -0.85 6.66
CA GLY A 142 3.95 0.46 7.31
C GLY A 142 2.60 0.88 7.85
N HIS A 143 2.64 1.63 8.96
CA HIS A 143 1.42 2.13 9.59
C HIS A 143 0.67 3.12 8.71
N ARG A 144 -0.67 3.03 8.75
CA ARG A 144 -1.57 3.96 8.07
C ARG A 144 -2.11 5.04 8.99
N THR A 145 -2.45 4.68 10.24
CA THR A 145 -3.21 5.54 11.16
C THR A 145 -2.46 5.88 12.44
N THR A 146 -1.38 5.16 12.73
CA THR A 146 -0.60 5.28 13.97
C THR A 146 0.86 5.67 13.68
N SER A 147 1.59 6.09 14.71
CA SER A 147 2.96 6.58 14.61
C SER A 147 3.09 7.74 13.60
N THR A 148 4.10 7.77 12.75
CA THR A 148 4.29 8.78 11.69
C THR A 148 3.35 8.61 10.51
N ARG A 149 2.55 7.54 10.48
CA ARG A 149 1.59 7.20 9.42
C ARG A 149 2.19 7.19 8.01
N PRO A 150 3.34 6.55 7.78
CA PRO A 150 4.07 6.67 6.52
C PRO A 150 3.26 6.17 5.32
N PHE A 151 2.31 5.25 5.55
CA PHE A 151 1.44 4.71 4.50
C PHE A 151 0.01 5.27 4.55
N ALA A 152 -0.21 6.45 5.15
CA ALA A 152 -1.54 7.08 5.22
C ALA A 152 -2.20 7.19 3.84
N GLN A 153 -1.44 7.54 2.81
CA GLN A 153 -1.92 7.74 1.44
C GLN A 153 -1.77 6.51 0.53
N LEU A 154 -1.21 5.39 1.04
CA LEU A 154 -0.97 4.20 0.22
C LEU A 154 -2.22 3.69 -0.54
N PRO A 155 -3.45 3.74 0.01
CA PRO A 155 -4.65 3.33 -0.73
C PRO A 155 -4.86 4.08 -2.05
N ARG A 156 -4.40 5.34 -2.16
CA ARG A 156 -4.51 6.17 -3.36
C ARG A 156 -3.55 5.78 -4.48
N LEU A 157 -2.52 4.97 -4.16
CA LEU A 157 -1.54 4.54 -5.17
C LEU A 157 -2.22 3.69 -6.23
N ARG A 158 -2.11 4.11 -7.49
CA ARG A 158 -2.79 3.49 -8.63
C ARG A 158 -1.85 2.58 -9.43
N LYS A 159 -2.43 1.69 -10.22
CA LYS A 159 -1.70 0.90 -11.22
C LYS A 159 -0.91 1.85 -12.14
N GLY A 160 0.33 1.47 -12.48
CA GLY A 160 1.25 2.26 -13.29
C GLY A 160 2.15 3.21 -12.48
N ALA A 161 1.79 3.53 -11.23
CA ALA A 161 2.62 4.38 -10.38
C ALA A 161 3.97 3.74 -10.06
N GLU A 162 5.00 4.58 -9.95
CA GLU A 162 6.35 4.15 -9.62
C GLU A 162 6.61 4.15 -8.11
N VAL A 163 7.36 3.15 -7.70
CA VAL A 163 7.89 2.97 -6.35
C VAL A 163 9.40 2.83 -6.47
N GLN A 164 10.14 3.69 -5.81
CA GLN A 164 11.59 3.72 -5.88
C GLN A 164 12.19 3.32 -4.54
N LEU A 165 13.22 2.48 -4.59
CA LEU A 165 14.02 2.12 -3.42
C LEU A 165 15.50 2.35 -3.71
N VAL A 166 16.21 2.88 -2.73
CA VAL A 166 17.67 2.99 -2.75
C VAL A 166 18.23 2.08 -1.68
N ALA A 167 19.08 1.14 -2.08
CA ALA A 167 19.74 0.19 -1.20
C ALA A 167 21.06 -0.30 -1.80
N GLY A 168 22.12 -0.39 -1.00
CA GLY A 168 23.43 -0.88 -1.44
C GLY A 168 23.99 -0.15 -2.66
N GLY A 169 23.87 1.19 -2.72
CA GLY A 169 24.33 2.02 -3.83
C GLY A 169 23.55 1.85 -5.14
N ARG A 170 22.38 1.23 -5.09
CA ARG A 170 21.53 1.00 -6.27
C ARG A 170 20.13 1.55 -6.05
N ARG A 171 19.52 2.05 -7.14
CA ARG A 171 18.13 2.46 -7.21
C ARG A 171 17.33 1.40 -7.94
N TYR A 172 16.30 0.89 -7.29
CA TYR A 172 15.35 -0.08 -7.78
C TYR A 172 14.04 0.63 -8.07
N THR A 173 13.52 0.52 -9.28
CA THR A 173 12.21 1.10 -9.65
C THR A 173 11.24 -0.03 -9.92
N TYR A 174 10.13 -0.02 -9.19
CA TYR A 174 8.99 -0.92 -9.39
C TYR A 174 7.82 -0.15 -9.97
N LYS A 175 6.99 -0.81 -10.77
CA LYS A 175 5.72 -0.27 -11.27
C LYS A 175 4.57 -1.04 -10.65
N ILE A 176 3.61 -0.33 -10.06
CA ILE A 176 2.43 -0.97 -9.47
C ILE A 176 1.58 -1.61 -10.56
N VAL A 177 1.26 -2.89 -10.38
CA VAL A 177 0.48 -3.70 -11.33
C VAL A 177 -0.89 -4.10 -10.79
N ALA A 178 -1.04 -4.23 -9.46
CA ALA A 178 -2.29 -4.65 -8.84
C ALA A 178 -2.48 -4.07 -7.43
N THR A 179 -3.74 -4.09 -6.98
CA THR A 179 -4.13 -3.88 -5.58
C THR A 179 -4.89 -5.12 -5.12
N ARG A 180 -4.59 -5.60 -3.91
CA ARG A 180 -5.30 -6.71 -3.27
C ARG A 180 -5.77 -6.30 -1.88
N ARG A 181 -6.79 -7.00 -1.38
CA ARG A 181 -7.21 -7.00 0.02
C ARG A 181 -6.81 -8.33 0.63
N THR A 182 -6.12 -8.30 1.77
CA THR A 182 -5.77 -9.48 2.55
C THR A 182 -6.58 -9.48 3.84
N SER A 183 -7.15 -10.64 4.22
CA SER A 183 -7.83 -10.83 5.50
C SER A 183 -6.94 -11.64 6.44
N PHE A 184 -6.73 -11.11 7.65
CA PHE A 184 -5.96 -11.78 8.71
C PHE A 184 -6.73 -12.93 9.37
N ARG A 185 -8.04 -13.00 9.15
CA ARG A 185 -8.87 -14.14 9.60
C ARG A 185 -8.83 -15.32 8.64
N SER A 186 -8.23 -15.16 7.47
CA SER A 186 -8.15 -16.20 6.44
C SER A 186 -6.71 -16.69 6.26
N PRO A 187 -6.36 -17.92 6.70
CA PRO A 187 -5.03 -18.50 6.47
C PRO A 187 -4.67 -18.54 4.98
N ARG A 188 -5.65 -18.84 4.11
CA ARG A 188 -5.45 -18.78 2.66
C ARG A 188 -5.07 -17.38 2.18
N SER A 189 -5.73 -16.35 2.70
CA SER A 189 -5.44 -14.95 2.33
C SER A 189 -4.04 -14.54 2.75
N LEU A 190 -3.61 -14.93 3.95
CA LEU A 190 -2.25 -14.70 4.46
C LEU A 190 -1.20 -15.44 3.63
N ALA A 191 -1.44 -16.72 3.32
CA ALA A 191 -0.55 -17.49 2.44
C ALA A 191 -0.43 -16.86 1.05
N GLN A 192 -1.52 -16.32 0.51
CA GLN A 192 -1.50 -15.59 -0.77
C GLN A 192 -0.74 -14.27 -0.69
N GLN A 193 -0.79 -13.57 0.44
CA GLN A 193 -0.05 -12.33 0.66
C GLN A 193 1.47 -12.57 0.70
N SER A 194 1.89 -13.60 1.44
CA SER A 194 3.30 -13.95 1.65
C SER A 194 3.91 -14.75 0.49
N ALA A 195 3.09 -15.22 -0.48
CA ALA A 195 3.58 -16.02 -1.59
C ALA A 195 4.68 -15.31 -2.39
N GLY A 196 5.68 -16.06 -2.86
CA GLY A 196 6.75 -15.54 -3.73
C GLY A 196 6.23 -14.89 -5.01
N VAL A 197 5.08 -15.36 -5.51
CA VAL A 197 4.26 -14.64 -6.50
C VAL A 197 3.00 -14.18 -5.78
N PRO A 198 2.86 -12.88 -5.46
CA PRO A 198 1.73 -12.38 -4.68
C PRO A 198 0.39 -12.84 -5.23
N GLY A 199 -0.42 -13.49 -4.38
CA GLY A 199 -1.71 -14.04 -4.76
C GLY A 199 -1.69 -15.48 -5.30
N ARG A 200 -0.53 -16.08 -5.55
CA ARG A 200 -0.39 -17.41 -6.14
C ARG A 200 0.46 -18.32 -5.25
N VAL A 201 -0.18 -18.96 -4.28
CA VAL A 201 0.50 -19.93 -3.39
C VAL A 201 1.06 -21.09 -4.22
N GLY A 202 2.30 -21.47 -3.95
CA GLY A 202 3.00 -22.57 -4.63
C GLY A 202 3.56 -22.24 -6.03
N ALA A 203 3.25 -21.07 -6.60
CA ALA A 203 3.83 -20.66 -7.86
C ALA A 203 5.32 -20.32 -7.69
N LYS A 204 6.18 -20.85 -8.60
CA LYS A 204 7.60 -20.52 -8.64
C LYS A 204 7.79 -19.07 -9.12
N PRO A 205 8.43 -18.20 -8.34
CA PRO A 205 8.67 -16.84 -8.76
C PRO A 205 9.74 -16.79 -9.87
N THR A 206 9.47 -15.99 -10.89
CA THR A 206 10.37 -15.72 -12.02
C THR A 206 10.69 -14.23 -12.17
N LYS A 207 9.99 -13.37 -11.43
CA LYS A 207 10.14 -11.92 -11.44
C LYS A 207 10.46 -11.40 -10.06
N ALA A 208 11.15 -10.27 -9.99
CA ALA A 208 11.28 -9.50 -8.77
C ALA A 208 10.01 -8.66 -8.58
N MET A 209 9.30 -8.90 -7.50
CA MET A 209 8.05 -8.22 -7.18
C MET A 209 8.16 -7.49 -5.84
N ILE A 210 7.30 -6.52 -5.62
CA ILE A 210 7.14 -5.82 -4.35
C ILE A 210 5.70 -5.88 -3.89
N THR A 211 5.49 -6.03 -2.58
CA THR A 211 4.20 -5.80 -1.93
C THR A 211 4.36 -4.71 -0.87
N LEU A 212 3.66 -3.58 -1.05
CA LEU A 212 3.51 -2.55 -0.02
C LEU A 212 2.19 -2.78 0.69
N SER A 213 2.23 -3.01 1.99
CA SER A 213 1.05 -3.40 2.78
C SER A 213 0.78 -2.41 3.90
N THR A 214 -0.48 -2.06 4.08
CA THR A 214 -0.94 -1.22 5.19
C THR A 214 -2.33 -1.60 5.67
N CYS A 215 -2.70 -1.13 6.87
CA CYS A 215 -4.00 -1.40 7.48
C CYS A 215 -5.16 -0.79 6.69
N ARG A 216 -6.29 -1.52 6.64
CA ARG A 216 -7.56 -1.02 6.10
C ARG A 216 -8.48 -0.48 7.20
N THR A 217 -7.93 -0.07 8.35
CA THR A 217 -8.70 0.32 9.54
C THR A 217 -9.83 1.33 9.29
N PRO A 218 -9.64 2.44 8.53
CA PRO A 218 -10.72 3.39 8.32
C PRO A 218 -11.91 2.80 7.58
N GLU A 219 -11.66 2.03 6.53
CA GLU A 219 -12.72 1.41 5.73
C GLU A 219 -13.39 0.26 6.47
N ASP A 220 -12.61 -0.57 7.20
CA ASP A 220 -13.17 -1.65 8.03
C ASP A 220 -14.12 -1.09 9.08
N ARG A 221 -13.73 -0.02 9.78
CA ARG A 221 -14.59 0.63 10.76
C ARG A 221 -15.84 1.26 10.16
N ALA A 222 -15.71 1.87 8.99
CA ALA A 222 -16.86 2.44 8.27
C ALA A 222 -17.85 1.34 7.83
N GLU A 223 -17.36 0.12 7.61
CA GLU A 223 -18.16 -1.07 7.31
C GLU A 223 -18.65 -1.82 8.58
N GLY A 224 -18.40 -1.28 9.79
CA GLY A 224 -18.78 -1.88 11.07
C GLY A 224 -17.86 -3.01 11.53
N ASN A 225 -16.71 -3.21 10.88
CA ASN A 225 -15.75 -4.23 11.26
C ASN A 225 -14.69 -3.65 12.23
N TYR A 226 -14.82 -4.00 13.50
CA TYR A 226 -13.93 -3.58 14.59
C TYR A 226 -13.00 -4.71 15.05
N TRP A 227 -12.96 -5.83 14.34
CA TRP A 227 -12.09 -6.94 14.69
C TRP A 227 -10.61 -6.52 14.66
N SER A 228 -9.83 -7.04 15.61
CA SER A 228 -8.37 -6.91 15.63
C SER A 228 -7.73 -8.19 16.18
N ASP A 229 -6.50 -8.46 15.75
CA ASP A 229 -5.67 -9.52 16.32
C ASP A 229 -5.02 -9.07 17.64
N ARG A 230 -4.25 -9.98 18.27
CA ARG A 230 -3.52 -9.72 19.53
C ARG A 230 -2.48 -8.58 19.45
N PHE A 231 -2.12 -8.14 18.26
CA PHE A 231 -1.19 -7.04 18.03
C PHE A 231 -1.90 -5.73 17.68
N GLY A 232 -3.23 -5.71 17.70
CA GLY A 232 -4.05 -4.56 17.33
C GLY A 232 -4.15 -4.34 15.81
N ASN A 233 -3.78 -5.33 15.00
CA ASN A 233 -3.95 -5.26 13.55
C ASN A 233 -5.43 -5.45 13.20
N PRO A 234 -6.02 -4.61 12.32
CA PRO A 234 -7.38 -4.82 11.82
C PRO A 234 -7.45 -6.06 10.94
N GLU A 235 -8.66 -6.53 10.67
CA GLU A 235 -8.85 -7.71 9.82
C GLU A 235 -8.20 -7.57 8.45
N HIS A 236 -8.36 -6.41 7.81
CA HIS A 236 -7.94 -6.29 6.42
C HIS A 236 -6.70 -5.41 6.22
N ARG A 237 -5.93 -5.80 5.20
CA ARG A 237 -4.82 -5.04 4.63
C ARG A 237 -5.15 -4.59 3.22
N ILE A 238 -4.56 -3.47 2.83
CA ILE A 238 -4.47 -3.01 1.45
C ILE A 238 -3.05 -3.27 0.99
N ASP A 239 -2.91 -4.14 0.00
CA ASP A 239 -1.64 -4.53 -0.59
C ASP A 239 -1.50 -3.93 -1.99
N LYS A 240 -0.46 -3.14 -2.21
CA LYS A 240 -0.07 -2.64 -3.53
C LYS A 240 1.06 -3.50 -4.05
N ILE A 241 0.82 -4.17 -5.16
CA ILE A 241 1.75 -5.11 -5.77
C ILE A 241 2.39 -4.46 -6.98
N GLY A 242 3.72 -4.52 -7.07
CA GLY A 242 4.50 -3.99 -8.18
C GLY A 242 5.48 -5.00 -8.75
N GLU A 243 5.91 -4.78 -9.99
CA GLU A 243 6.98 -5.52 -10.66
C GLU A 243 8.20 -4.62 -10.83
N LEU A 244 9.40 -5.17 -10.65
CA LEU A 244 10.65 -4.46 -10.89
C LEU A 244 10.81 -4.16 -12.38
N VAL A 245 11.08 -2.89 -12.70
CA VAL A 245 11.26 -2.44 -14.08
C VAL A 245 12.66 -1.95 -14.39
N SER A 246 13.41 -1.49 -13.37
CA SER A 246 14.82 -1.13 -13.58
C SER A 246 15.65 -1.19 -12.30
N ILE A 247 16.95 -1.44 -12.46
CA ILE A 247 17.98 -1.26 -11.45
C ILE A 247 19.07 -0.38 -12.06
N ARG A 248 19.46 0.68 -11.36
CA ARG A 248 20.52 1.62 -11.77
C ARG A 248 21.43 1.92 -10.60
N ALA A 249 22.60 2.48 -10.83
CA ALA A 249 23.39 3.12 -9.77
C ALA A 249 22.55 4.25 -9.12
N ALA A 250 22.67 4.41 -7.78
CA ALA A 250 21.94 5.41 -7.01
C ALA A 250 22.59 6.77 -7.10
#